data_ee71df66185bb70d76fba8011e975cbd
#
_entry.id   ee71df66185bb70d76fba8011e975cbd
#
_cell.length_a   1.000
_cell.length_b   1.000
_cell.length_c   1.000
_cell.angle_alpha   90.00
_cell.angle_beta   90.00
_cell.angle_gamma   90.00
#
_symmetry.space_group_name_H-M   'P 1'
#
loop_
_entity.id
_entity.type
_entity.pdbx_description
1 polymer ?
#
loop_
_entity_poly.entity_id
_entity_poly.type
_entity_poly.pdbx_seq_one_letter_code
_entity_poly.pdbx_strand_id
1 'polypeptide(L)'
;MRKVIGMGETIMDIIFHGAQPTAAVPGGSSFNSIISIGRAGIPAVFVGETGHDEVGRRIADFLNANHVDTSYLRMRSDIQSAVSLAFLDERNDAHYMFYKQPPRTLEDFIHPTVETDDIVQFGSYYALNPYIRPQVKSFLEYARSRNAILYLSLIHISEPT
;
A
#
# COMPACT_ATOMS: atom_id res chain seq x y z
N MET A 1 -18.91 10.51 -9.13
CA MET A 1 -18.62 9.09 -9.48
C MET A 1 -17.95 8.47 -8.27
N ARG A 2 -18.40 7.29 -7.84
CA ARG A 2 -17.81 6.55 -6.70
C ARG A 2 -16.33 6.26 -6.96
N LYS A 3 -15.47 6.52 -5.97
CA LYS A 3 -14.05 6.17 -6.03
C LYS A 3 -13.71 5.13 -4.98
N VAL A 4 -12.61 4.44 -5.21
CA VAL A 4 -12.01 3.51 -4.24
C VAL A 4 -10.74 4.15 -3.68
N ILE A 5 -10.65 4.22 -2.38
CA ILE A 5 -9.51 4.76 -1.63
C ILE A 5 -8.81 3.57 -0.97
N GLY A 6 -7.66 3.18 -1.49
CA GLY A 6 -6.84 2.13 -0.91
C GLY A 6 -5.83 2.72 0.06
N MET A 7 -5.78 2.20 1.28
CA MET A 7 -4.83 2.64 2.29
C MET A 7 -3.91 1.48 2.70
N GLY A 8 -2.59 1.69 2.63
CA GLY A 8 -1.66 0.62 2.96
C GLY A 8 -0.18 0.98 2.80
N GLU A 9 0.62 -0.06 2.98
CA GLU A 9 2.07 -0.01 2.76
C GLU A 9 2.41 -0.10 1.28
N THR A 10 3.56 0.47 0.92
CA THR A 10 4.24 0.24 -0.35
C THR A 10 5.57 -0.47 -0.12
N ILE A 11 5.96 -1.33 -1.03
CA ILE A 11 7.24 -2.01 -1.01
C ILE A 11 7.72 -2.26 -2.45
N MET A 12 9.03 -2.26 -2.66
CA MET A 12 9.61 -2.72 -3.91
C MET A 12 10.12 -4.15 -3.72
N ASP A 13 9.50 -5.10 -4.39
CA ASP A 13 9.92 -6.51 -4.37
C ASP A 13 10.99 -6.73 -5.46
N ILE A 14 12.21 -7.09 -5.04
CA ILE A 14 13.30 -7.49 -5.93
C ILE A 14 13.32 -9.02 -5.98
N ILE A 15 12.97 -9.58 -7.13
CA ILE A 15 12.78 -11.02 -7.31
C ILE A 15 14.07 -11.63 -7.85
N PHE A 16 14.55 -12.67 -7.17
CA PHE A 16 15.72 -13.44 -7.56
C PHE A 16 15.29 -14.83 -8.03
N HIS A 17 15.87 -15.26 -9.15
CA HIS A 17 15.84 -16.63 -9.59
C HIS A 17 17.29 -17.14 -9.63
N GLY A 18 17.62 -18.03 -8.70
CA GLY A 18 19.01 -18.39 -8.44
C GLY A 18 19.81 -17.20 -7.90
N ALA A 19 21.00 -16.92 -8.44
CA ALA A 19 21.89 -15.86 -7.96
C ALA A 19 21.61 -14.47 -8.58
N GLN A 20 20.70 -14.34 -9.54
CA GLN A 20 20.47 -13.12 -10.29
C GLN A 20 19.09 -12.50 -9.99
N PRO A 21 19.02 -11.17 -9.85
CA PRO A 21 17.74 -10.50 -9.82
C PRO A 21 17.09 -10.56 -11.22
N THR A 22 15.82 -10.95 -11.27
CA THR A 22 15.07 -11.11 -12.52
C THR A 22 14.02 -10.03 -12.72
N ALA A 23 13.52 -9.43 -11.63
CA ALA A 23 12.53 -8.37 -11.69
C ALA A 23 12.62 -7.46 -10.46
N ALA A 24 12.11 -6.23 -10.59
CA ALA A 24 11.82 -5.33 -9.49
C ALA A 24 10.39 -4.79 -9.70
N VAL A 25 9.48 -5.12 -8.78
CA VAL A 25 8.05 -4.84 -8.94
C VAL A 25 7.52 -4.15 -7.69
N PRO A 26 6.85 -2.98 -7.83
CA PRO A 26 6.14 -2.39 -6.71
C PRO A 26 5.01 -3.28 -6.21
N GLY A 27 4.84 -3.38 -4.90
CA GLY A 27 3.85 -4.23 -4.27
C GLY A 27 3.35 -3.72 -2.93
N GLY A 28 2.59 -4.56 -2.27
CA GLY A 28 1.88 -4.33 -1.03
C GLY A 28 0.43 -4.79 -1.15
N SER A 29 -0.20 -5.25 -0.07
CA SER A 29 -1.51 -5.88 -0.18
C SER A 29 -2.59 -4.93 -0.70
N SER A 30 -2.79 -3.77 -0.06
CA SER A 30 -3.72 -2.75 -0.53
C SER A 30 -3.25 -2.10 -1.84
N PHE A 31 -1.95 -1.99 -2.05
CA PHE A 31 -1.35 -1.48 -3.27
C PHE A 31 -1.76 -2.32 -4.50
N ASN A 32 -1.58 -3.64 -4.45
CA ASN A 32 -1.92 -4.54 -5.55
C ASN A 32 -3.42 -4.50 -5.88
N SER A 33 -4.25 -4.38 -4.85
CA SER A 33 -5.69 -4.26 -5.01
C SER A 33 -6.08 -2.96 -5.72
N ILE A 34 -5.53 -1.82 -5.28
CA ILE A 34 -5.86 -0.52 -5.88
C ILE A 34 -5.35 -0.39 -7.32
N ILE A 35 -4.20 -1.01 -7.65
CA ILE A 35 -3.72 -1.12 -9.03
C ILE A 35 -4.73 -1.86 -9.91
N SER A 36 -5.28 -2.96 -9.43
CA SER A 36 -6.30 -3.73 -10.19
C SER A 36 -7.55 -2.90 -10.45
N ILE A 37 -7.96 -2.08 -9.48
CA ILE A 37 -9.11 -1.17 -9.59
C ILE A 37 -8.84 -0.06 -10.61
N GLY A 38 -7.67 0.57 -10.56
CA GLY A 38 -7.25 1.59 -11.53
C GLY A 38 -7.22 1.03 -12.96
N ARG A 39 -6.66 -0.16 -13.16
CA ARG A 39 -6.65 -0.87 -14.45
C ARG A 39 -8.05 -1.19 -14.98
N ALA A 40 -9.01 -1.42 -14.08
CA ALA A 40 -10.42 -1.62 -14.46
C ALA A 40 -11.13 -0.30 -14.84
N GLY A 41 -10.44 0.84 -14.83
CA GLY A 41 -11.02 2.15 -15.16
C GLY A 41 -11.92 2.74 -14.07
N ILE A 42 -11.84 2.23 -12.85
CA ILE A 42 -12.57 2.75 -11.71
C ILE A 42 -11.72 3.85 -11.05
N PRO A 43 -12.27 5.02 -10.69
CA PRO A 43 -11.53 6.04 -9.98
C PRO A 43 -10.88 5.50 -8.71
N ALA A 44 -9.56 5.53 -8.66
CA ALA A 44 -8.75 4.92 -7.62
C ALA A 44 -7.77 5.92 -7.02
N VAL A 45 -7.67 5.93 -5.70
CA VAL A 45 -6.77 6.82 -4.94
C VAL A 45 -5.96 5.96 -3.98
N PHE A 46 -4.66 6.19 -3.89
CA PHE A 46 -3.82 5.51 -2.92
C PHE A 46 -3.38 6.45 -1.79
N VAL A 47 -3.61 6.02 -0.56
CA VAL A 47 -3.19 6.70 0.67
C VAL A 47 -2.10 5.87 1.34
N GLY A 48 -0.92 6.45 1.46
CA GLY A 48 0.24 5.78 2.04
C GLY A 48 1.47 6.66 2.07
N GLU A 49 2.60 6.07 2.41
CA GLU A 49 3.88 6.79 2.38
C GLU A 49 5.00 5.92 1.79
N THR A 50 6.00 6.61 1.26
CA THR A 50 7.24 6.01 0.75
C THR A 50 8.40 6.98 0.94
N GLY A 51 9.64 6.54 0.73
CA GLY A 51 10.79 7.42 0.75
C GLY A 51 10.83 8.38 -0.44
N HIS A 52 11.40 9.56 -0.25
CA HIS A 52 11.70 10.49 -1.33
C HIS A 52 13.03 10.10 -2.01
N ASP A 53 13.06 8.89 -2.56
CA ASP A 53 14.20 8.25 -3.21
C ASP A 53 13.82 7.65 -4.56
N GLU A 54 14.76 7.01 -5.23
CA GLU A 54 14.52 6.39 -6.55
C GLU A 54 13.47 5.28 -6.49
N VAL A 55 13.42 4.51 -5.41
CA VAL A 55 12.44 3.44 -5.23
C VAL A 55 11.04 4.03 -5.05
N GLY A 56 10.91 5.08 -4.23
CA GLY A 56 9.64 5.79 -4.03
C GLY A 56 9.11 6.42 -5.32
N ARG A 57 9.99 7.00 -6.15
CA ARG A 57 9.59 7.51 -7.48
C ARG A 57 9.04 6.40 -8.38
N ARG A 58 9.71 5.25 -8.45
CA ARG A 58 9.22 4.10 -9.23
C ARG A 58 7.87 3.59 -8.76
N ILE A 59 7.65 3.58 -7.44
CA ILE A 59 6.36 3.23 -6.85
C ILE A 59 5.27 4.23 -7.29
N ALA A 60 5.54 5.53 -7.20
CA ALA A 60 4.62 6.57 -7.62
C ALA A 60 4.31 6.51 -9.13
N ASP A 61 5.35 6.34 -9.96
CA ASP A 61 5.20 6.21 -11.41
C ASP A 61 4.36 4.98 -11.79
N PHE A 62 4.54 3.87 -11.08
CA PHE A 62 3.76 2.65 -11.30
C PHE A 62 2.28 2.84 -10.96
N LEU A 63 1.96 3.53 -9.86
CA LEU A 63 0.59 3.90 -9.51
C LEU A 63 -0.05 4.76 -10.62
N ASN A 64 0.64 5.83 -11.02
CA ASN A 64 0.18 6.75 -12.06
C ASN A 64 -0.03 6.03 -13.41
N ALA A 65 0.90 5.18 -13.82
CA ALA A 65 0.80 4.38 -15.04
C ALA A 65 -0.39 3.40 -15.04
N ASN A 66 -0.92 3.09 -13.85
CA ASN A 66 -2.09 2.24 -13.67
C ASN A 66 -3.35 3.02 -13.26
N HIS A 67 -3.39 4.32 -13.57
CA HIS A 67 -4.54 5.21 -13.38
C HIS A 67 -4.97 5.37 -11.90
N VAL A 68 -4.03 5.29 -10.97
CA VAL A 68 -4.27 5.53 -9.54
C VAL A 68 -3.78 6.93 -9.18
N ASP A 69 -4.63 7.73 -8.55
CA ASP A 69 -4.27 9.06 -8.03
C ASP A 69 -3.28 8.94 -6.87
N THR A 70 -2.12 9.57 -7.02
CA THR A 70 -1.00 9.57 -6.06
C THR A 70 -0.93 10.84 -5.21
N SER A 71 -1.91 11.73 -5.28
CA SER A 71 -1.92 13.00 -4.53
C SER A 71 -1.82 12.80 -3.01
N TYR A 72 -2.14 11.61 -2.52
CA TYR A 72 -2.11 11.21 -1.11
C TYR A 72 -1.04 10.16 -0.80
N LEU A 73 -0.16 9.87 -1.77
CA LEU A 73 1.07 9.13 -1.52
C LEU A 73 2.14 10.11 -1.03
N ARG A 74 2.44 10.08 0.24
CA ARG A 74 3.42 10.96 0.85
C ARG A 74 4.84 10.46 0.60
N MET A 75 5.63 11.26 -0.11
CA MET A 75 7.07 11.00 -0.30
C MET A 75 7.87 11.75 0.77
N ARG A 76 8.59 11.02 1.62
CA ARG A 76 9.28 11.55 2.80
C ARG A 76 10.79 11.52 2.61
N SER A 77 11.46 12.63 2.96
CA SER A 77 12.93 12.73 2.88
C SER A 77 13.66 12.14 4.10
N ASP A 78 12.93 11.86 5.17
CA ASP A 78 13.46 11.33 6.43
C ASP A 78 13.33 9.81 6.56
N ILE A 79 12.81 9.12 5.54
CA ILE A 79 12.75 7.66 5.44
C ILE A 79 13.31 7.17 4.11
N GLN A 80 13.70 5.90 4.09
CA GLN A 80 13.95 5.13 2.88
C GLN A 80 12.71 4.32 2.50
N SER A 81 12.48 4.17 1.20
CA SER A 81 11.44 3.27 0.71
C SER A 81 11.70 1.83 1.14
N ALA A 82 10.63 1.12 1.45
CA ALA A 82 10.74 -0.29 1.82
C ALA A 82 11.10 -1.14 0.60
N VAL A 83 11.99 -2.11 0.81
CA VAL A 83 12.40 -3.08 -0.21
C VAL A 83 12.30 -4.47 0.38
N SER A 84 11.86 -5.44 -0.41
CA SER A 84 12.01 -6.85 -0.11
C SER A 84 12.90 -7.56 -1.13
N LEU A 85 13.57 -8.62 -0.70
CA LEU A 85 14.22 -9.58 -1.58
C LEU A 85 13.39 -10.85 -1.54
N ALA A 86 12.88 -11.26 -2.70
CA ALA A 86 12.12 -12.49 -2.87
C ALA A 86 12.99 -13.51 -3.61
N PHE A 87 13.42 -14.56 -2.91
CA PHE A 87 14.23 -15.64 -3.48
C PHE A 87 13.30 -16.78 -3.84
N LEU A 88 13.16 -17.05 -5.14
CA LEU A 88 12.34 -18.15 -5.65
C LEU A 88 13.15 -19.46 -5.64
N ASP A 89 12.55 -20.51 -5.10
CA ASP A 89 13.08 -21.87 -5.20
C ASP A 89 12.68 -22.53 -6.55
N GLU A 90 13.04 -23.81 -6.71
CA GLU A 90 12.73 -24.60 -7.91
C GLU A 90 11.22 -24.81 -8.15
N ARG A 91 10.38 -24.58 -7.13
CA ARG A 91 8.91 -24.67 -7.20
C ARG A 91 8.24 -23.32 -7.37
N ASN A 92 9.03 -22.25 -7.49
CA ASN A 92 8.59 -20.84 -7.46
C ASN A 92 7.99 -20.41 -6.12
N ASP A 93 8.29 -21.13 -5.02
CA ASP A 93 7.95 -20.64 -3.69
C ASP A 93 8.93 -19.55 -3.27
N ALA A 94 8.42 -18.43 -2.77
CA ALA A 94 9.23 -17.27 -2.45
C ALA A 94 9.65 -17.23 -0.97
N HIS A 95 10.94 -17.14 -0.72
CA HIS A 95 11.48 -16.76 0.59
C HIS A 95 11.77 -15.28 0.62
N TYR A 96 11.13 -14.53 1.56
CA TYR A 96 11.22 -13.07 1.63
C TYR A 96 12.16 -12.59 2.72
N MET A 97 12.98 -11.60 2.40
CA MET A 97 13.72 -10.76 3.35
C MET A 97 13.27 -9.31 3.21
N PHE A 98 12.80 -8.71 4.31
CA PHE A 98 12.25 -7.36 4.30
C PHE A 98 13.23 -6.34 4.88
N TYR A 99 13.44 -5.26 4.13
CA TYR A 99 14.21 -4.09 4.53
C TYR A 99 13.25 -2.92 4.66
N LYS A 100 12.77 -2.71 5.88
CA LYS A 100 11.80 -1.66 6.23
C LYS A 100 12.35 -0.76 7.33
N GLN A 101 11.95 0.49 7.32
CA GLN A 101 12.20 1.38 8.45
C GLN A 101 11.38 0.93 9.68
N PRO A 102 11.88 1.17 10.90
CA PRO A 102 11.09 0.97 12.10
C PRO A 102 9.75 1.71 12.00
N PRO A 103 8.67 1.12 12.50
CA PRO A 103 7.36 1.78 12.55
C PRO A 103 7.45 3.09 13.35
N ARG A 104 6.79 4.14 12.86
CA ARG A 104 6.73 5.43 13.54
C ARG A 104 5.35 6.06 13.37
N THR A 105 5.07 7.03 14.23
CA THR A 105 3.84 7.82 14.14
C THR A 105 3.80 8.63 12.85
N LEU A 106 2.66 8.64 12.17
CA LEU A 106 2.39 9.51 11.06
C LEU A 106 1.96 10.88 11.59
N GLU A 107 2.87 11.85 11.63
CA GLU A 107 2.58 13.17 12.19
C GLU A 107 1.61 13.97 11.30
N ASP A 108 1.69 13.82 9.98
CA ASP A 108 0.86 14.55 9.04
C ASP A 108 0.11 13.59 8.11
N PHE A 109 -0.83 12.86 8.65
CA PHE A 109 -1.65 11.95 7.84
C PHE A 109 -2.60 12.76 6.94
N ILE A 110 -2.37 12.68 5.62
CA ILE A 110 -3.19 13.33 4.60
C ILE A 110 -4.09 12.29 3.95
N HIS A 111 -5.37 12.62 3.82
CA HIS A 111 -6.33 11.75 3.16
C HIS A 111 -7.27 12.55 2.25
N PRO A 112 -7.89 11.92 1.22
CA PRO A 112 -8.83 12.58 0.35
C PRO A 112 -10.14 12.92 1.07
N THR A 113 -10.88 13.86 0.50
CA THR A 113 -12.30 14.03 0.83
C THR A 113 -13.05 12.75 0.45
N VAL A 114 -13.90 12.29 1.37
CA VAL A 114 -14.72 11.09 1.18
C VAL A 114 -16.16 11.52 0.91
N GLU A 115 -16.74 10.97 -0.15
CA GLU A 115 -18.14 11.20 -0.52
C GLU A 115 -19.00 9.97 -0.16
N THR A 116 -20.30 10.16 -0.15
CA THR A 116 -21.26 9.06 0.06
C THR A 116 -21.04 7.97 -0.97
N ASP A 117 -21.05 6.72 -0.51
CA ASP A 117 -20.83 5.51 -1.31
C ASP A 117 -19.40 5.33 -1.85
N ASP A 118 -18.43 6.20 -1.55
CA ASP A 118 -17.03 5.87 -1.78
C ASP A 118 -16.64 4.60 -1.01
N ILE A 119 -15.66 3.89 -1.50
CA ILE A 119 -15.16 2.67 -0.85
C ILE A 119 -13.80 2.96 -0.25
N VAL A 120 -13.64 2.74 1.06
CA VAL A 120 -12.34 2.81 1.73
C VAL A 120 -11.87 1.39 2.02
N GLN A 121 -10.86 0.97 1.28
CA GLN A 121 -10.19 -0.32 1.46
C GLN A 121 -8.99 -0.16 2.38
N PHE A 122 -8.94 -0.99 3.41
CA PHE A 122 -7.83 -1.04 4.37
C PHE A 122 -7.61 -2.47 4.85
N GLY A 123 -6.48 -2.70 5.53
CA GLY A 123 -6.21 -4.04 6.05
C GLY A 123 -4.73 -4.32 6.21
N SER A 124 -4.37 -5.63 6.23
CA SER A 124 -3.01 -6.09 6.40
C SER A 124 -2.37 -5.61 7.72
N TYR A 125 -1.09 -5.85 7.87
CA TYR A 125 -0.29 -5.38 9.01
C TYR A 125 -0.23 -3.86 9.11
N TYR A 126 -0.46 -3.13 8.02
CA TYR A 126 -0.53 -1.67 8.06
C TYR A 126 -1.59 -1.17 9.04
N ALA A 127 -2.82 -1.69 8.95
CA ALA A 127 -3.92 -1.28 9.81
C ALA A 127 -3.74 -1.72 11.27
N LEU A 128 -2.90 -2.74 11.53
CA LEU A 128 -2.59 -3.26 12.86
C LEU A 128 -1.41 -2.54 13.52
N ASN A 129 -0.61 -1.78 12.78
CA ASN A 129 0.57 -1.10 13.29
C ASN A 129 0.17 -0.07 14.36
N PRO A 130 0.61 -0.22 15.63
CA PRO A 130 0.17 0.64 16.73
C PRO A 130 0.55 2.11 16.54
N TYR A 131 1.60 2.41 15.78
CA TYR A 131 2.09 3.78 15.55
C TYR A 131 1.20 4.58 14.57
N ILE A 132 0.52 3.91 13.65
CA ILE A 132 -0.36 4.57 12.67
C ILE A 132 -1.84 4.29 12.92
N ARG A 133 -2.15 3.35 13.80
CA ARG A 133 -3.52 2.94 14.12
C ARG A 133 -4.44 4.11 14.54
N PRO A 134 -3.99 5.10 15.32
CA PRO A 134 -4.83 6.24 15.66
C PRO A 134 -5.30 7.02 14.44
N GLN A 135 -4.41 7.28 13.48
CA GLN A 135 -4.71 8.00 12.25
C GLN A 135 -5.63 7.18 11.33
N VAL A 136 -5.34 5.88 11.19
CA VAL A 136 -6.20 4.94 10.45
C VAL A 136 -7.60 4.95 11.04
N LYS A 137 -7.73 4.81 12.37
CA LYS A 137 -9.02 4.84 13.07
C LYS A 137 -9.77 6.14 12.82
N SER A 138 -9.10 7.28 12.99
CA SER A 138 -9.69 8.61 12.77
C SER A 138 -10.22 8.76 11.34
N PHE A 139 -9.44 8.31 10.35
CA PHE A 139 -9.86 8.36 8.95
C PHE A 139 -11.06 7.44 8.67
N LEU A 140 -11.09 6.24 9.24
CA LEU A 140 -12.22 5.32 9.08
C LEU A 140 -13.50 5.86 9.75
N GLU A 141 -13.38 6.51 10.91
CA GLU A 141 -14.49 7.19 11.57
C GLU A 141 -15.03 8.35 10.73
N TYR A 142 -14.13 9.16 10.16
CA TYR A 142 -14.49 10.20 9.20
C TYR A 142 -15.21 9.62 7.97
N ALA A 143 -14.64 8.59 7.34
CA ALA A 143 -15.24 7.95 6.17
C ALA A 143 -16.64 7.39 6.48
N ARG A 144 -16.80 6.77 7.65
CA ARG A 144 -18.10 6.27 8.12
C ARG A 144 -19.11 7.41 8.31
N SER A 145 -18.69 8.56 8.85
CA SER A 145 -19.57 9.72 9.02
C SER A 145 -20.03 10.32 7.68
N ARG A 146 -19.31 10.03 6.59
CA ARG A 146 -19.63 10.42 5.21
C ARG A 146 -20.46 9.36 4.47
N ASN A 147 -20.91 8.30 5.14
CA ASN A 147 -21.60 7.15 4.57
C ASN A 147 -20.80 6.39 3.50
N ALA A 148 -19.48 6.34 3.66
CA ALA A 148 -18.64 5.51 2.81
C ALA A 148 -18.75 4.03 3.20
N ILE A 149 -18.44 3.15 2.26
CA ILE A 149 -18.34 1.71 2.48
C ILE A 149 -16.93 1.39 2.97
N LEU A 150 -16.82 0.81 4.15
CA LEU A 150 -15.54 0.36 4.70
C LEU A 150 -15.32 -1.11 4.32
N TYR A 151 -14.24 -1.36 3.55
CA TYR A 151 -13.86 -2.68 3.09
C TYR A 151 -12.56 -3.13 3.77
N LEU A 152 -12.66 -4.10 4.69
CA LEU A 152 -11.51 -4.71 5.35
C LEU A 152 -10.99 -5.88 4.51
N SER A 153 -9.74 -5.77 4.05
CA SER A 153 -9.04 -6.84 3.33
C SER A 153 -8.15 -7.64 4.28
N LEU A 154 -8.42 -8.94 4.40
CA LEU A 154 -7.66 -9.89 5.21
C LEU A 154 -6.93 -10.89 4.30
N ILE A 155 -5.94 -10.41 3.55
CA ILE A 155 -5.21 -11.25 2.58
C ILE A 155 -4.33 -12.29 3.28
N HIS A 156 -3.88 -12.03 4.50
CA HIS A 156 -3.07 -12.92 5.29
C HIS A 156 -3.88 -13.46 6.48
N ILE A 157 -4.68 -14.47 6.21
CA ILE A 157 -5.09 -15.38 7.28
C ILE A 157 -3.89 -16.32 7.44
N SER A 158 -3.08 -16.11 8.47
CA SER A 158 -2.11 -17.12 8.87
C SER A 158 -2.91 -18.35 9.30
N GLU A 159 -2.78 -19.43 8.56
CA GLU A 159 -3.30 -20.71 9.02
C GLU A 159 -2.67 -21.02 10.37
N PRO A 160 -3.45 -21.41 11.38
CA PRO A 160 -2.87 -21.86 12.63
C PRO A 160 -2.07 -23.12 12.34
N THR A 161 -0.75 -23.05 12.54
CA THR A 161 0.14 -24.21 12.55
C THR A 161 -0.12 -25.07 13.77
#